data_d2a2b26b429747132c5269d6a62139e8
#
_entry.id   d2a2b26b429747132c5269d6a62139e8
#
_cell.length_a   1.000
_cell.length_b   1.000
_cell.length_c   1.000
_cell.angle_alpha   90.00
_cell.angle_beta   90.00
_cell.angle_gamma   90.00
#
_symmetry.space_group_name_H-M   'P 1'
#
loop_
_entity.id
_entity.type
_entity.pdbx_description
1 polymer ?
#
loop_
_entity_poly.entity_id
_entity_poly.type
_entity_poly.pdbx_seq_one_letter_code
_entity_poly.pdbx_strand_id
1 'polypeptide(L)'
;MIDIGFDVIGDLNLEPNDSFNWNDKPTSLYCIITGNISSDMRTVTQTLVHLSQQYQGVFFTPGSLEYEQSDGDINNRTSQLVTLAQKVPNIVILHHNIVIVDGVAVIGSNCWEKAHEPGTSISIDDLKYNQYRLDDMGFLHKTIDKLQRHLDVKKIVLVTNGVPNENCYFGEAPDYVTNQTPLDTVLNADSESKVTHWVYGSYNKPVEATLILPRKNDIQAVSNPLEGKNVKQFNPKRITISV
;
A
#
# COMPACT_ATOMS: atom_id res chain seq x y z
N MET A 1 -7.30 -2.04 -26.33
CA MET A 1 -7.26 -1.60 -24.93
C MET A 1 -7.50 -2.82 -24.10
N ILE A 2 -6.60 -3.16 -23.20
CA ILE A 2 -6.71 -4.33 -22.32
C ILE A 2 -6.97 -3.82 -20.91
N ASP A 3 -7.91 -4.43 -20.22
CA ASP A 3 -8.28 -4.05 -18.86
C ASP A 3 -7.64 -5.01 -17.85
N ILE A 4 -6.80 -4.48 -16.98
CA ILE A 4 -6.12 -5.22 -15.91
C ILE A 4 -6.83 -4.94 -14.60
N GLY A 5 -7.38 -6.00 -14.00
CA GLY A 5 -8.08 -5.91 -12.71
C GLY A 5 -7.19 -6.23 -11.52
N PHE A 6 -7.35 -5.47 -10.44
CA PHE A 6 -6.75 -5.75 -9.13
C PHE A 6 -7.84 -5.72 -8.06
N ASP A 7 -7.80 -6.69 -7.17
CA ASP A 7 -8.58 -6.68 -5.94
C ASP A 7 -7.77 -5.98 -4.85
N VAL A 8 -8.35 -4.99 -4.18
CA VAL A 8 -7.72 -4.23 -3.09
C VAL A 8 -8.25 -4.72 -1.76
N ILE A 9 -7.32 -5.01 -0.85
CA ILE A 9 -7.56 -5.44 0.54
C ILE A 9 -6.65 -4.61 1.44
N GLY A 10 -7.14 -4.11 2.55
CA GLY A 10 -6.33 -3.37 3.52
C GLY A 10 -6.80 -3.56 4.96
N ASP A 11 -5.92 -3.25 5.89
CA ASP A 11 -6.21 -3.12 7.33
C ASP A 11 -7.08 -4.26 7.87
N LEU A 12 -6.63 -5.51 7.65
CA LEU A 12 -7.35 -6.70 8.11
C LEU A 12 -7.37 -6.81 9.64
N ASN A 13 -6.33 -6.31 10.32
CA ASN A 13 -6.19 -6.25 11.77
C ASN A 13 -6.58 -7.58 12.46
N LEU A 14 -6.09 -8.70 11.89
CA LEU A 14 -6.38 -10.03 12.42
C LEU A 14 -5.66 -10.26 13.73
N GLU A 15 -6.37 -10.80 14.71
CA GLU A 15 -5.76 -11.27 15.96
C GLU A 15 -4.90 -12.51 15.72
N PRO A 16 -3.91 -12.79 16.59
CA PRO A 16 -3.11 -14.01 16.49
C PRO A 16 -4.00 -15.25 16.45
N ASN A 17 -3.75 -16.11 15.46
CA ASN A 17 -4.51 -17.34 15.18
C ASN A 17 -5.94 -17.14 14.62
N ASP A 18 -6.34 -15.95 14.25
CA ASP A 18 -7.58 -15.76 13.51
C ASP A 18 -7.56 -16.56 12.21
N SER A 19 -8.68 -17.20 11.90
CA SER A 19 -8.84 -17.90 10.63
C SER A 19 -9.23 -16.91 9.54
N PHE A 20 -8.38 -16.75 8.53
CA PHE A 20 -8.69 -15.99 7.34
C PHE A 20 -9.14 -16.94 6.22
N ASN A 21 -10.39 -16.82 5.79
CA ASN A 21 -10.90 -17.58 4.64
C ASN A 21 -11.33 -16.61 3.54
N TRP A 22 -10.70 -16.74 2.36
CA TRP A 22 -10.91 -15.89 1.20
C TRP A 22 -11.46 -16.65 -0.01
N ASN A 23 -11.91 -17.88 0.17
CA ASN A 23 -12.45 -18.71 -0.90
C ASN A 23 -13.67 -18.03 -1.55
N ASP A 24 -13.76 -18.13 -2.87
CA ASP A 24 -14.86 -17.60 -3.69
C ASP A 24 -15.04 -16.06 -3.67
N LYS A 25 -14.05 -15.32 -3.13
CA LYS A 25 -14.09 -13.85 -3.09
C LYS A 25 -13.31 -13.13 -4.19
N PRO A 26 -12.26 -13.73 -4.81
CA PRO A 26 -11.51 -13.06 -5.86
C PRO A 26 -12.40 -12.60 -7.02
N THR A 27 -12.22 -11.36 -7.44
CA THR A 27 -12.91 -10.77 -8.60
C THR A 27 -11.94 -10.40 -9.72
N SER A 28 -10.65 -10.53 -9.46
CA SER A 28 -9.53 -10.19 -10.35
C SER A 28 -8.46 -11.27 -10.31
N LEU A 29 -7.48 -11.20 -11.24
CA LEU A 29 -6.33 -12.10 -11.24
C LEU A 29 -5.27 -11.70 -10.21
N TYR A 30 -5.20 -10.44 -9.85
CA TYR A 30 -4.18 -9.86 -8.98
C TYR A 30 -4.81 -9.26 -7.72
N CYS A 31 -4.07 -9.33 -6.61
CA CYS A 31 -4.46 -8.75 -5.33
C CYS A 31 -3.40 -7.74 -4.86
N ILE A 32 -3.84 -6.56 -4.45
CA ILE A 32 -3.03 -5.55 -3.77
C ILE A 32 -3.44 -5.52 -2.30
N ILE A 33 -2.45 -5.64 -1.40
CA ILE A 33 -2.67 -5.60 0.04
C ILE A 33 -1.88 -4.43 0.63
N THR A 34 -2.57 -3.52 1.31
CA THR A 34 -2.02 -2.26 1.83
C THR A 34 -1.54 -2.32 3.28
N GLY A 35 -1.21 -3.51 3.77
CA GLY A 35 -0.65 -3.71 5.10
C GLY A 35 -1.68 -3.89 6.20
N ASN A 36 -1.17 -3.93 7.44
CA ASN A 36 -1.94 -4.12 8.66
C ASN A 36 -2.78 -5.42 8.63
N ILE A 37 -2.14 -6.53 8.21
CA ILE A 37 -2.76 -7.86 8.28
C ILE A 37 -2.83 -8.30 9.75
N SER A 38 -1.68 -8.34 10.46
CA SER A 38 -1.55 -8.74 11.86
C SER A 38 -0.18 -8.35 12.42
N SER A 39 -0.09 -8.16 13.72
CA SER A 39 1.22 -8.06 14.41
C SER A 39 1.91 -9.43 14.53
N ASP A 40 1.17 -10.53 14.43
CA ASP A 40 1.71 -11.90 14.44
C ASP A 40 2.15 -12.37 13.05
N MET A 41 3.45 -12.61 12.88
CA MET A 41 4.01 -13.05 11.58
C MET A 41 3.50 -14.41 11.09
N ARG A 42 3.04 -15.26 11.99
CA ARG A 42 2.44 -16.54 11.59
C ARG A 42 1.10 -16.29 10.90
N THR A 43 0.28 -15.43 11.48
CA THR A 43 -1.01 -15.00 10.90
C THR A 43 -0.79 -14.28 9.57
N VAL A 44 0.19 -13.36 9.48
CA VAL A 44 0.57 -12.70 8.22
C VAL A 44 0.96 -13.73 7.16
N THR A 45 1.84 -14.67 7.51
CA THR A 45 2.31 -15.72 6.60
C THR A 45 1.17 -16.60 6.10
N GLN A 46 0.31 -17.07 7.00
CA GLN A 46 -0.83 -17.92 6.65
C GLN A 46 -1.82 -17.19 5.73
N THR A 47 -2.10 -15.93 6.00
CA THR A 47 -2.97 -15.07 5.18
C THR A 47 -2.41 -14.87 3.79
N LEU A 48 -1.12 -14.50 3.66
CA LEU A 48 -0.48 -14.29 2.37
C LEU A 48 -0.40 -15.59 1.55
N VAL A 49 -0.07 -16.71 2.18
CA VAL A 49 -0.05 -18.03 1.52
C VAL A 49 -1.45 -18.43 1.07
N HIS A 50 -2.48 -18.20 1.89
CA HIS A 50 -3.86 -18.49 1.50
C HIS A 50 -4.29 -17.63 0.29
N LEU A 51 -3.99 -16.34 0.29
CA LEU A 51 -4.28 -15.45 -0.84
C LEU A 51 -3.50 -15.85 -2.09
N SER A 52 -2.25 -16.29 -1.96
CA SER A 52 -1.45 -16.74 -3.11
C SER A 52 -2.03 -17.96 -3.83
N GLN A 53 -2.86 -18.74 -3.16
CA GLN A 53 -3.60 -19.87 -3.77
C GLN A 53 -4.84 -19.42 -4.56
N GLN A 54 -5.29 -18.17 -4.34
CA GLN A 54 -6.52 -17.64 -4.94
C GLN A 54 -6.23 -16.65 -6.08
N TYR A 55 -5.01 -16.08 -6.13
CA TYR A 55 -4.61 -15.07 -7.10
C TYR A 55 -3.37 -15.50 -7.89
N GLN A 56 -3.25 -15.01 -9.12
CA GLN A 56 -2.03 -15.19 -9.92
C GLN A 56 -0.86 -14.36 -9.38
N GLY A 57 -1.14 -13.23 -8.74
CA GLY A 57 -0.15 -12.39 -8.08
C GLY A 57 -0.73 -11.68 -6.86
N VAL A 58 0.03 -11.69 -5.77
CA VAL A 58 -0.29 -11.02 -4.51
C VAL A 58 0.80 -9.98 -4.24
N PHE A 59 0.43 -8.71 -4.23
CA PHE A 59 1.32 -7.56 -4.09
C PHE A 59 1.09 -6.93 -2.72
N PHE A 60 2.00 -7.15 -1.80
CA PHE A 60 1.84 -6.79 -0.40
C PHE A 60 2.80 -5.67 0.02
N THR A 61 2.25 -4.53 0.42
CA THR A 61 2.98 -3.47 1.11
C THR A 61 2.80 -3.66 2.61
N PRO A 62 3.87 -3.91 3.39
CA PRO A 62 3.74 -4.07 4.84
C PRO A 62 3.29 -2.77 5.51
N GLY A 63 2.48 -2.88 6.55
CA GLY A 63 2.00 -1.77 7.37
C GLY A 63 2.71 -1.66 8.73
N SER A 64 2.32 -0.69 9.53
CA SER A 64 2.87 -0.49 10.88
C SER A 64 2.68 -1.71 11.77
N LEU A 65 1.53 -2.39 11.64
CA LEU A 65 1.19 -3.53 12.47
C LEU A 65 2.16 -4.71 12.27
N GLU A 66 2.63 -4.96 11.04
CA GLU A 66 3.62 -5.99 10.75
C GLU A 66 4.97 -5.74 11.46
N TYR A 67 5.26 -4.49 11.80
CA TYR A 67 6.52 -4.10 12.45
C TYR A 67 6.41 -3.93 13.97
N GLU A 68 5.21 -3.90 14.53
CA GLU A 68 4.95 -3.60 15.94
C GLU A 68 5.70 -4.51 16.92
N GLN A 69 5.76 -5.81 16.64
CA GLN A 69 6.44 -6.80 17.48
C GLN A 69 7.91 -7.07 17.11
N SER A 70 8.52 -6.20 16.30
CA SER A 70 9.88 -6.40 15.82
C SER A 70 10.97 -5.81 16.72
N ASP A 71 10.66 -5.42 17.94
CA ASP A 71 11.56 -4.67 18.85
C ASP A 71 12.21 -3.46 18.14
N GLY A 72 11.49 -2.86 17.20
CA GLY A 72 11.96 -1.74 16.38
C GLY A 72 12.94 -2.13 15.25
N ASP A 73 13.19 -3.41 15.02
CA ASP A 73 14.05 -3.87 13.91
C ASP A 73 13.24 -4.14 12.63
N ILE A 74 12.96 -3.06 11.90
CA ILE A 74 12.29 -3.10 10.60
C ILE A 74 13.03 -4.02 9.62
N ASN A 75 14.37 -4.04 9.63
CA ASN A 75 15.17 -4.83 8.70
C ASN A 75 14.97 -6.32 8.91
N ASN A 76 14.92 -6.77 10.17
CA ASN A 76 14.68 -8.17 10.49
C ASN A 76 13.29 -8.60 10.00
N ARG A 77 12.26 -7.79 10.26
CA ARG A 77 10.91 -8.10 9.83
C ARG A 77 10.78 -8.09 8.30
N THR A 78 11.35 -7.11 7.63
CA THR A 78 11.42 -7.06 6.16
C THR A 78 12.11 -8.30 5.59
N SER A 79 13.21 -8.74 6.19
CA SER A 79 13.92 -9.96 5.77
C SER A 79 13.08 -11.23 5.91
N GLN A 80 12.26 -11.34 6.95
CA GLN A 80 11.29 -12.44 7.12
C GLN A 80 10.25 -12.45 5.98
N LEU A 81 9.69 -11.30 5.64
CA LEU A 81 8.72 -11.15 4.55
C LEU A 81 9.35 -11.47 3.19
N VAL A 82 10.56 -11.00 2.91
CA VAL A 82 11.29 -11.31 1.68
C VAL A 82 11.58 -12.82 1.60
N THR A 83 11.93 -13.46 2.71
CA THR A 83 12.15 -14.91 2.77
C THR A 83 10.87 -15.70 2.46
N LEU A 84 9.71 -15.20 2.91
CA LEU A 84 8.41 -15.78 2.54
C LEU A 84 8.17 -15.67 1.03
N ALA A 85 8.37 -14.49 0.44
CA ALA A 85 8.17 -14.27 -0.99
C ALA A 85 9.11 -15.14 -1.86
N GLN A 86 10.33 -15.42 -1.40
CA GLN A 86 11.22 -16.36 -2.10
C GLN A 86 10.69 -17.80 -2.14
N LYS A 87 9.88 -18.20 -1.15
CA LYS A 87 9.27 -19.54 -1.08
C LYS A 87 7.95 -19.65 -1.81
N VAL A 88 7.26 -18.52 -2.05
CA VAL A 88 5.95 -18.44 -2.69
C VAL A 88 6.04 -17.45 -3.86
N PRO A 89 6.38 -17.91 -5.08
CA PRO A 89 6.83 -17.07 -6.19
C PRO A 89 5.82 -16.00 -6.67
N ASN A 90 4.54 -16.17 -6.40
CA ASN A 90 3.49 -15.22 -6.77
C ASN A 90 3.17 -14.20 -5.66
N ILE A 91 3.94 -14.19 -4.57
CA ILE A 91 3.90 -13.11 -3.56
C ILE A 91 5.05 -12.14 -3.84
N VAL A 92 4.75 -10.87 -3.99
CA VAL A 92 5.73 -9.78 -4.13
C VAL A 92 5.58 -8.85 -2.94
N ILE A 93 6.65 -8.69 -2.16
CA ILE A 93 6.70 -7.69 -1.08
C ILE A 93 7.04 -6.35 -1.70
N LEU A 94 6.12 -5.40 -1.58
CA LEU A 94 6.24 -4.04 -2.08
C LEU A 94 6.83 -3.13 -0.99
N HIS A 95 8.06 -3.41 -0.58
CA HIS A 95 8.86 -2.55 0.28
C HIS A 95 10.05 -2.03 -0.55
N HIS A 96 9.98 -0.77 -1.00
CA HIS A 96 10.89 -0.21 -2.01
C HIS A 96 11.03 -1.12 -3.24
N ASN A 97 9.90 -1.61 -3.74
CA ASN A 97 9.89 -2.58 -4.81
C ASN A 97 8.81 -2.28 -5.85
N ILE A 98 8.98 -2.84 -7.03
CA ILE A 98 8.05 -2.71 -8.16
C ILE A 98 7.76 -4.08 -8.77
N VAL A 99 6.58 -4.23 -9.33
CA VAL A 99 6.23 -5.32 -10.22
C VAL A 99 5.52 -4.76 -11.44
N ILE A 100 5.79 -5.33 -12.60
CA ILE A 100 5.13 -4.93 -13.85
C ILE A 100 4.29 -6.11 -14.34
N VAL A 101 3.00 -5.88 -14.52
CA VAL A 101 2.07 -6.85 -15.07
C VAL A 101 1.29 -6.21 -16.20
N ASP A 102 1.38 -6.79 -17.39
CA ASP A 102 0.63 -6.40 -18.60
C ASP A 102 0.66 -4.88 -18.90
N GLY A 103 1.82 -4.24 -18.67
CA GLY A 103 2.02 -2.82 -18.93
C GLY A 103 1.61 -1.90 -17.78
N VAL A 104 1.13 -2.44 -16.65
CA VAL A 104 0.88 -1.72 -15.41
C VAL A 104 2.04 -1.94 -14.45
N ALA A 105 2.73 -0.88 -14.03
CA ALA A 105 3.68 -0.94 -12.94
C ALA A 105 2.97 -0.70 -11.61
N VAL A 106 3.08 -1.64 -10.68
CA VAL A 106 2.63 -1.50 -9.29
C VAL A 106 3.86 -1.22 -8.44
N ILE A 107 3.91 -0.05 -7.82
CA ILE A 107 5.04 0.44 -7.03
C ILE A 107 4.60 0.55 -5.59
N GLY A 108 5.35 -0.05 -4.66
CA GLY A 108 4.97 0.00 -3.25
C GLY A 108 6.09 0.45 -2.33
N SER A 109 5.65 1.19 -1.32
CA SER A 109 6.45 1.64 -0.18
C SER A 109 5.54 1.86 1.02
N ASN A 110 6.09 1.84 2.24
CA ASN A 110 5.24 2.01 3.42
C ASN A 110 4.65 3.42 3.51
N CYS A 111 5.45 4.45 3.25
CA CYS A 111 5.09 5.86 3.46
C CYS A 111 4.59 6.12 4.88
N TRP A 112 5.43 5.79 5.87
CA TRP A 112 5.16 5.96 7.30
C TRP A 112 4.46 7.29 7.59
N GLU A 113 3.43 7.24 8.40
CA GLU A 113 2.76 8.44 8.89
C GLU A 113 3.68 9.18 9.87
N LYS A 114 3.53 10.48 9.96
CA LYS A 114 4.30 11.29 10.90
C LYS A 114 3.85 10.95 12.32
N ALA A 115 4.75 10.42 13.13
CA ALA A 115 4.48 9.99 14.50
C ALA A 115 4.48 11.14 15.54
N HIS A 116 4.53 12.42 15.11
CA HIS A 116 4.73 13.55 16.03
C HIS A 116 3.44 14.32 16.26
N GLU A 117 2.98 14.36 17.51
CA GLU A 117 1.88 15.25 17.91
C GLU A 117 2.39 16.70 18.02
N PRO A 118 1.67 17.70 17.44
CA PRO A 118 2.03 19.11 17.56
C PRO A 118 2.15 19.53 19.03
N GLY A 119 3.29 20.15 19.39
CA GLY A 119 3.54 20.66 20.75
C GLY A 119 4.22 19.68 21.71
N THR A 120 4.51 18.45 21.27
CA THR A 120 5.33 17.49 22.06
C THR A 120 6.81 17.59 21.67
N SER A 121 7.70 17.07 22.53
CA SER A 121 9.14 16.98 22.21
C SER A 121 9.37 15.90 21.16
N ILE A 122 10.17 16.17 20.15
CA ILE A 122 10.56 15.19 19.13
C ILE A 122 11.42 14.11 19.78
N SER A 123 10.97 12.86 19.71
CA SER A 123 11.73 11.71 20.19
C SER A 123 12.74 11.21 19.13
N ILE A 124 13.68 10.35 19.55
CA ILE A 124 14.62 9.68 18.62
C ILE A 124 13.83 8.78 17.65
N ASP A 125 12.77 8.14 18.09
CA ASP A 125 11.94 7.28 17.25
C ASP A 125 11.18 8.12 16.21
N ASP A 126 10.67 9.31 16.56
CA ASP A 126 10.06 10.22 15.59
C ASP A 126 11.04 10.62 14.47
N LEU A 127 12.30 10.89 14.82
CA LEU A 127 13.33 11.20 13.83
C LEU A 127 13.61 10.01 12.90
N LYS A 128 13.64 8.80 13.44
CA LYS A 128 13.83 7.56 12.69
C LYS A 128 12.68 7.31 11.72
N TYR A 129 11.43 7.42 12.17
CA TYR A 129 10.26 7.25 11.30
C TYR A 129 10.17 8.34 10.23
N ASN A 130 10.52 9.57 10.56
CA ASN A 130 10.60 10.65 9.58
C ASN A 130 11.65 10.36 8.50
N GLN A 131 12.81 9.78 8.86
CA GLN A 131 13.82 9.37 7.89
C GLN A 131 13.30 8.27 6.97
N TYR A 132 12.68 7.23 7.51
CA TYR A 132 12.08 6.16 6.71
C TYR A 132 11.04 6.70 5.73
N ARG A 133 10.21 7.64 6.16
CA ARG A 133 9.24 8.29 5.29
C ARG A 133 9.91 9.06 4.15
N LEU A 134 10.98 9.82 4.43
CA LEU A 134 11.73 10.53 3.39
C LEU A 134 12.36 9.57 2.39
N ASP A 135 12.88 8.44 2.85
CA ASP A 135 13.45 7.39 2.00
C ASP A 135 12.37 6.75 1.11
N ASP A 136 11.20 6.48 1.66
CA ASP A 136 10.03 5.97 0.94
C ASP A 136 9.59 6.94 -0.18
N MET A 137 9.43 8.21 0.15
CA MET A 137 9.07 9.25 -0.83
C MET A 137 10.14 9.40 -1.91
N GLY A 138 11.39 9.38 -1.52
CA GLY A 138 12.53 9.43 -2.45
C GLY A 138 12.56 8.23 -3.39
N PHE A 139 12.22 7.04 -2.90
CA PHE A 139 12.08 5.83 -3.71
C PHE A 139 10.94 5.97 -4.72
N LEU A 140 9.75 6.36 -4.27
CA LEU A 140 8.58 6.52 -5.14
C LEU A 140 8.88 7.55 -6.25
N HIS A 141 9.38 8.73 -5.89
CA HIS A 141 9.73 9.80 -6.84
C HIS A 141 10.72 9.30 -7.91
N LYS A 142 11.86 8.73 -7.49
CA LYS A 142 12.89 8.24 -8.41
C LYS A 142 12.38 7.11 -9.31
N THR A 143 11.52 6.25 -8.77
CA THR A 143 10.96 5.12 -9.52
C THR A 143 9.95 5.59 -10.55
N ILE A 144 9.07 6.51 -10.20
CA ILE A 144 8.12 7.12 -11.13
C ILE A 144 8.88 7.80 -12.28
N ASP A 145 9.90 8.65 -11.98
CA ASP A 145 10.71 9.33 -13.01
C ASP A 145 11.34 8.35 -14.00
N LYS A 146 11.92 7.24 -13.50
CA LYS A 146 12.49 6.20 -14.36
C LYS A 146 11.44 5.55 -15.28
N LEU A 147 10.26 5.28 -14.73
CA LEU A 147 9.19 4.59 -15.46
C LEU A 147 8.49 5.48 -16.50
N GLN A 148 8.64 6.81 -16.43
CA GLN A 148 8.14 7.69 -17.48
C GLN A 148 8.74 7.31 -18.86
N ARG A 149 10.01 6.92 -18.89
CA ARG A 149 10.76 6.58 -20.11
C ARG A 149 10.67 5.10 -20.48
N HIS A 150 10.08 4.27 -19.62
CA HIS A 150 9.96 2.83 -19.88
C HIS A 150 8.82 2.55 -20.85
N LEU A 151 9.14 2.03 -22.04
CA LEU A 151 8.16 1.86 -23.14
C LEU A 151 7.09 0.81 -22.81
N ASP A 152 7.44 -0.22 -22.04
CA ASP A 152 6.52 -1.30 -21.69
C ASP A 152 5.60 -0.91 -20.51
N VAL A 153 5.87 0.21 -19.81
CA VAL A 153 5.02 0.73 -18.74
C VAL A 153 4.10 1.80 -19.30
N LYS A 154 2.82 1.51 -19.32
CA LYS A 154 1.77 2.41 -19.81
C LYS A 154 1.07 3.14 -18.66
N LYS A 155 0.88 2.44 -17.53
CA LYS A 155 0.18 2.95 -16.36
C LYS A 155 0.94 2.59 -15.09
N ILE A 156 0.74 3.39 -14.03
CA ILE A 156 1.37 3.22 -12.74
C ILE A 156 0.28 3.24 -11.66
N VAL A 157 0.34 2.26 -10.77
CA VAL A 157 -0.43 2.18 -9.53
C VAL A 157 0.53 2.34 -8.36
N LEU A 158 0.31 3.34 -7.52
CA LEU A 158 1.06 3.53 -6.28
C LEU A 158 0.36 2.77 -5.15
N VAL A 159 1.13 2.10 -4.31
CA VAL A 159 0.61 1.35 -3.16
C VAL A 159 1.39 1.76 -1.92
N THR A 160 0.68 2.29 -0.91
CA THR A 160 1.27 2.66 0.36
C THR A 160 0.45 2.10 1.53
N ASN A 161 1.08 1.91 2.70
CA ASN A 161 0.30 1.72 3.90
C ASN A 161 -0.17 3.07 4.43
N GLY A 162 0.72 4.06 4.55
CA GLY A 162 0.35 5.41 4.98
C GLY A 162 -0.58 6.13 4.00
N VAL A 163 -1.43 7.00 4.55
CA VAL A 163 -2.36 7.83 3.78
C VAL A 163 -1.58 8.86 2.95
N PRO A 164 -1.86 9.00 1.64
CA PRO A 164 -1.06 9.85 0.76
C PRO A 164 -1.12 11.33 1.09
N ASN A 165 -2.27 11.83 1.56
CA ASN A 165 -2.56 13.25 1.68
C ASN A 165 -3.71 13.48 2.66
N GLU A 166 -3.73 14.65 3.29
CA GLU A 166 -4.85 15.09 4.15
C GLU A 166 -6.22 15.02 3.44
N ASN A 167 -6.27 15.29 2.14
CA ASN A 167 -7.50 15.18 1.35
C ASN A 167 -7.96 13.71 1.15
N CYS A 168 -7.13 12.73 1.50
CA CYS A 168 -7.49 11.32 1.50
C CYS A 168 -8.11 10.86 2.82
N TYR A 169 -8.15 11.74 3.83
CA TYR A 169 -8.96 11.55 5.02
C TYR A 169 -10.35 12.13 4.77
N PHE A 170 -11.31 11.29 4.45
CA PHE A 170 -12.72 11.70 4.24
C PHE A 170 -13.44 11.76 5.59
N GLY A 171 -13.22 12.83 6.33
CA GLY A 171 -13.69 13.06 7.68
C GLY A 171 -12.70 13.94 8.45
N GLU A 172 -12.63 13.78 9.76
CA GLU A 172 -11.63 14.47 10.58
C GLU A 172 -10.27 13.80 10.38
N ALA A 173 -9.36 14.50 9.71
CA ALA A 173 -7.96 14.11 9.72
C ALA A 173 -7.45 14.22 11.17
N PRO A 174 -6.62 13.29 11.65
CA PRO A 174 -5.99 13.43 12.96
C PRO A 174 -5.22 14.75 13.05
N ASP A 175 -5.27 15.43 14.19
CA ASP A 175 -4.64 16.75 14.41
C ASP A 175 -3.12 16.78 14.09
N TYR A 176 -2.48 15.62 14.08
CA TYR A 176 -1.06 15.46 13.75
C TYR A 176 -0.77 15.40 12.24
N VAL A 177 -1.80 15.29 11.39
CA VAL A 177 -1.63 15.33 9.93
C VAL A 177 -1.42 16.78 9.52
N THR A 178 -0.21 17.29 9.69
CA THR A 178 0.13 18.62 9.25
C THR A 178 0.65 18.62 7.81
N ASN A 179 0.08 19.42 6.97
CA ASN A 179 0.49 20.09 5.69
C ASN A 179 1.71 19.57 4.88
N GLN A 180 2.33 18.45 5.18
CA GLN A 180 3.44 17.91 4.41
C GLN A 180 2.97 16.70 3.61
N THR A 181 2.38 17.00 2.50
CA THR A 181 1.83 16.00 1.59
C THR A 181 2.92 15.32 0.80
N PRO A 182 3.10 14.00 0.96
CA PRO A 182 3.93 13.20 0.05
C PRO A 182 3.49 13.34 -1.40
N LEU A 183 2.20 13.63 -1.60
CA LEU A 183 1.52 13.64 -2.88
C LEU A 183 2.23 14.51 -3.91
N ASP A 184 2.40 15.80 -3.63
CA ASP A 184 2.97 16.73 -4.61
C ASP A 184 4.43 16.41 -4.92
N THR A 185 5.22 16.04 -3.89
CA THR A 185 6.62 15.70 -4.07
C THR A 185 6.78 14.44 -4.92
N VAL A 186 5.97 13.43 -4.69
CA VAL A 186 6.01 12.16 -5.43
C VAL A 186 5.49 12.34 -6.84
N LEU A 187 4.35 13.02 -7.02
CA LEU A 187 3.68 13.15 -8.31
C LEU A 187 4.33 14.18 -9.24
N ASN A 188 5.22 15.04 -8.75
CA ASN A 188 6.02 15.90 -9.62
C ASN A 188 6.90 15.10 -10.59
N ALA A 189 7.24 13.85 -10.27
CA ALA A 189 7.98 12.95 -11.14
C ALA A 189 7.14 12.35 -12.28
N ASP A 190 5.79 12.45 -12.22
CA ASP A 190 4.89 11.86 -13.21
C ASP A 190 4.68 12.78 -14.42
N SER A 191 5.74 12.99 -15.22
CA SER A 191 5.75 13.91 -16.37
C SER A 191 4.81 13.48 -17.50
N GLU A 192 4.65 12.18 -17.72
CA GLU A 192 3.83 11.60 -18.79
C GLU A 192 2.41 11.20 -18.31
N SER A 193 2.06 11.57 -17.08
CA SER A 193 0.74 11.26 -16.49
C SER A 193 0.38 9.77 -16.54
N LYS A 194 1.35 8.92 -16.22
CA LYS A 194 1.16 7.46 -16.16
C LYS A 194 0.51 7.00 -14.86
N VAL A 195 0.66 7.75 -13.75
CA VAL A 195 0.04 7.42 -12.47
C VAL A 195 -1.48 7.60 -12.58
N THR A 196 -2.22 6.53 -12.30
CA THR A 196 -3.68 6.52 -12.40
C THR A 196 -4.37 6.25 -11.08
N HIS A 197 -3.74 5.48 -10.19
CA HIS A 197 -4.31 5.10 -8.90
C HIS A 197 -3.28 5.25 -7.80
N TRP A 198 -3.76 5.62 -6.62
CA TRP A 198 -3.04 5.51 -5.36
C TRP A 198 -3.87 4.69 -4.39
N VAL A 199 -3.42 3.47 -4.13
CA VAL A 199 -4.05 2.52 -3.23
C VAL A 199 -3.34 2.59 -1.88
N TYR A 200 -4.08 2.76 -0.78
CA TYR A 200 -3.48 2.98 0.54
C TYR A 200 -4.24 2.31 1.68
N GLY A 201 -3.54 2.10 2.80
CA GLY A 201 -4.07 1.58 4.06
C GLY A 201 -4.08 2.64 5.16
N SER A 202 -3.98 2.17 6.40
CA SER A 202 -3.95 2.99 7.64
C SER A 202 -5.11 3.98 7.78
N TYR A 203 -6.22 3.69 7.10
CA TYR A 203 -7.43 4.49 7.19
C TYR A 203 -8.65 3.59 7.37
N ASN A 204 -9.30 3.70 8.52
CA ASN A 204 -10.37 2.79 8.93
C ASN A 204 -11.70 2.98 8.19
N LYS A 205 -11.70 3.59 7.01
CA LYS A 205 -12.91 3.76 6.20
C LYS A 205 -12.62 3.41 4.75
N PRO A 206 -13.55 2.73 4.05
CA PRO A 206 -13.41 2.50 2.63
C PRO A 206 -13.48 3.83 1.87
N VAL A 207 -12.56 4.01 0.93
CA VAL A 207 -12.44 5.20 0.10
C VAL A 207 -12.41 4.82 -1.37
N GLU A 208 -13.13 5.59 -2.18
CA GLU A 208 -13.02 5.65 -3.63
C GLU A 208 -13.27 7.10 -4.02
N ALA A 209 -12.21 7.83 -4.31
CA ALA A 209 -12.29 9.26 -4.60
C ALA A 209 -11.31 9.68 -5.69
N THR A 210 -11.63 10.74 -6.38
CA THR A 210 -10.76 11.34 -7.38
C THR A 210 -9.96 12.47 -6.75
N LEU A 211 -8.64 12.36 -6.79
CA LEU A 211 -7.73 13.43 -6.42
C LEU A 211 -7.55 14.34 -7.63
N ILE A 212 -8.07 15.55 -7.54
CA ILE A 212 -7.92 16.58 -8.58
C ILE A 212 -6.59 17.29 -8.37
N LEU A 213 -5.68 17.11 -9.33
CA LEU A 213 -4.33 17.67 -9.26
C LEU A 213 -4.17 18.81 -10.27
N PRO A 214 -3.66 19.96 -9.87
CA PRO A 214 -3.34 21.04 -10.79
C PRO A 214 -2.34 20.56 -11.87
N ARG A 215 -2.70 20.69 -13.14
CA ARG A 215 -1.86 20.38 -14.31
C ARG A 215 -1.53 18.91 -14.56
N LYS A 216 -2.28 17.97 -13.97
CA LYS A 216 -2.08 16.53 -14.17
C LYS A 216 -3.41 15.82 -14.37
N ASN A 217 -3.36 14.58 -14.83
CA ASN A 217 -4.54 13.73 -14.84
C ASN A 217 -5.01 13.47 -13.40
N ASP A 218 -6.31 13.35 -13.24
CA ASP A 218 -6.90 12.96 -11.99
C ASP A 218 -6.44 11.55 -11.60
N ILE A 219 -6.16 11.36 -10.31
CA ILE A 219 -5.73 10.09 -9.75
C ILE A 219 -6.85 9.53 -8.88
N GLN A 220 -7.15 8.26 -9.02
CA GLN A 220 -8.10 7.58 -8.15
C GLN A 220 -7.42 7.18 -6.84
N ALA A 221 -7.92 7.69 -5.72
CA ALA A 221 -7.52 7.30 -4.38
C ALA A 221 -8.43 6.18 -3.88
N VAL A 222 -7.84 5.05 -3.47
CA VAL A 222 -8.60 3.85 -3.08
C VAL A 222 -8.08 3.28 -1.77
N SER A 223 -8.98 3.04 -0.81
CA SER A 223 -8.73 2.29 0.41
C SER A 223 -9.88 1.32 0.66
N ASN A 224 -9.58 0.11 1.11
CA ASN A 224 -10.58 -0.92 1.42
C ASN A 224 -10.22 -1.69 2.69
N PRO A 225 -10.40 -1.10 3.88
CA PRO A 225 -10.13 -1.74 5.16
C PRO A 225 -11.24 -2.72 5.55
N LEU A 226 -10.89 -3.70 6.38
CA LEU A 226 -11.87 -4.63 6.97
C LEU A 226 -12.84 -3.93 7.92
N GLU A 227 -12.40 -2.94 8.65
CA GLU A 227 -13.16 -2.01 9.52
C GLU A 227 -14.31 -2.67 10.31
N GLY A 228 -13.98 -3.39 11.39
CA GLY A 228 -14.99 -3.97 12.28
C GLY A 228 -15.96 -4.97 11.64
N LYS A 229 -15.82 -5.24 10.34
CA LYS A 229 -16.60 -6.24 9.63
C LYS A 229 -16.02 -7.63 9.92
N ASN A 230 -16.90 -8.62 9.98
CA ASN A 230 -16.44 -10.00 9.95
C ASN A 230 -15.78 -10.29 8.58
N VAL A 231 -14.65 -11.00 8.56
CA VAL A 231 -13.96 -11.43 7.33
C VAL A 231 -14.93 -12.08 6.32
N LYS A 232 -15.95 -12.82 6.80
CA LYS A 232 -16.96 -13.44 5.93
C LYS A 232 -17.81 -12.42 5.15
N GLN A 233 -18.01 -11.22 5.69
CA GLN A 233 -18.81 -10.15 5.09
C GLN A 233 -17.96 -9.16 4.30
N PHE A 234 -16.63 -9.20 4.48
CA PHE A 234 -15.70 -8.34 3.78
C PHE A 234 -15.48 -8.84 2.36
N ASN A 235 -15.50 -7.93 1.40
CA ASN A 235 -15.25 -8.21 -0.02
C ASN A 235 -14.09 -7.34 -0.51
N PRO A 236 -13.31 -7.82 -1.49
CA PRO A 236 -12.30 -6.99 -2.11
C PRO A 236 -12.94 -5.82 -2.85
N LYS A 237 -12.23 -4.71 -2.93
CA LYS A 237 -12.58 -3.60 -3.83
C LYS A 237 -11.84 -3.80 -5.14
N ARG A 238 -12.53 -4.05 -6.21
CA ARG A 238 -11.93 -4.16 -7.54
C ARG A 238 -11.62 -2.78 -8.11
N ILE A 239 -10.39 -2.60 -8.60
CA ILE A 239 -9.99 -1.51 -9.49
C ILE A 239 -9.64 -2.07 -10.86
N THR A 240 -9.81 -1.27 -11.91
CA THR A 240 -9.54 -1.69 -13.31
C THR A 240 -8.68 -0.63 -13.98
N ILE A 241 -7.55 -1.05 -14.55
CA ILE A 241 -6.59 -0.20 -15.24
C ILE A 241 -6.64 -0.52 -16.74
N SER A 242 -7.05 0.44 -17.55
CA SER A 242 -7.04 0.30 -19.02
C SER A 242 -5.68 0.68 -19.61
N VAL A 243 -5.08 -0.22 -20.38
CA VAL A 243 -3.74 -0.12 -20.97
C VAL A 243 -3.80 -0.08 -22.51
#